data_de1c53f9eb06916dc725190a9b8a24a7
#
_entry.id   de1c53f9eb06916dc725190a9b8a24a7
#
_cell.length_a   1.000
_cell.length_b   1.000
_cell.length_c   1.000
_cell.angle_alpha   90.00
_cell.angle_beta   90.00
_cell.angle_gamma   90.00
#
_symmetry.space_group_name_H-M   'P 1'
#
loop_
_entity.id
_entity.type
_entity.pdbx_description
1 polymer ?
#
loop_
_entity_poly.entity_id
_entity_poly.type
_entity_poly.pdbx_seq_one_letter_code
_entity_poly.pdbx_strand_id
1 'polypeptide(L)'
;MIAAMRNLLTFVALFLLLACSTGAEQAGGGPGAAAQGPQDAAARIGDRTVTVKELDDRWRQLDPAQLAQATQALYDGRRAALEDLVSTMLIEQAAKARNVTAAQYTEAEITRRQAPVTDSDIAVFYGENRAQMQGRPLEQMVELIRKYLTDQRRLAARGEMIAELRKAGPAVRVLFDAPRQEVAVAADDPSIGPANAAVTLIEFSDFQCPFCQRVEPTLKEIQAKYGDRVRIVWKDFPLVQIHPQAFDAAQAGNCAREQGKFWEYKDRLFANQAALQPDALKQYATAAGLNAQTFNACLDSGKFAPKVQAALDAGGRLGIASTPTVFINGRALAGAQPLEAFVPIIDEELARAGR
;
A
#
# COMPACT_ATOMS: atom_id res chain seq x y z
N MET A 1 -6.86 -15.71 -9.57
CA MET A 1 -8.13 -14.99 -9.51
C MET A 1 -9.28 -15.86 -10.03
N ILE A 2 -9.49 -17.05 -9.43
CA ILE A 2 -10.64 -17.97 -9.67
C ILE A 2 -10.96 -18.71 -8.34
N ALA A 3 -11.02 -17.99 -7.24
CA ALA A 3 -11.40 -18.58 -5.94
C ALA A 3 -12.49 -17.75 -5.20
N ALA A 4 -13.32 -16.99 -5.92
CA ALA A 4 -14.37 -16.17 -5.33
C ALA A 4 -15.74 -16.40 -5.99
N MET A 5 -16.05 -17.65 -6.38
CA MET A 5 -17.36 -18.01 -6.89
C MET A 5 -17.83 -19.36 -6.33
N ARG A 6 -18.01 -19.43 -5.01
CA ARG A 6 -18.83 -20.51 -4.38
C ARG A 6 -19.16 -20.04 -2.97
N ASN A 7 -20.34 -19.44 -2.82
CA ASN A 7 -21.28 -19.48 -1.72
C ASN A 7 -22.22 -18.26 -1.78
N LEU A 8 -23.19 -18.32 -2.68
CA LEU A 8 -24.36 -17.46 -2.61
C LEU A 8 -25.60 -18.27 -3.06
N LEU A 9 -26.07 -19.13 -2.19
CA LEU A 9 -27.40 -19.72 -2.26
C LEU A 9 -27.83 -20.15 -0.86
N THR A 10 -29.06 -19.76 -0.53
CA THR A 10 -29.87 -20.09 0.64
C THR A 10 -29.79 -19.12 1.82
N PHE A 11 -30.73 -18.15 1.77
CA PHE A 11 -31.67 -17.90 2.89
C PHE A 11 -32.82 -17.04 2.36
N VAL A 12 -33.86 -17.72 1.80
CA VAL A 12 -35.20 -17.17 1.66
C VAL A 12 -35.94 -17.50 2.95
N ALA A 13 -36.18 -16.52 3.79
CA ALA A 13 -37.10 -16.61 4.91
C ALA A 13 -38.32 -15.75 4.64
N LEU A 14 -39.38 -16.46 4.44
CA LEU A 14 -40.77 -16.05 4.34
C LEU A 14 -41.20 -15.29 5.61
N PHE A 15 -41.61 -14.01 5.49
CA PHE A 15 -42.38 -13.33 6.56
C PHE A 15 -43.73 -12.88 6.04
N LEU A 16 -44.75 -13.46 6.67
CA LEU A 16 -46.16 -13.18 6.49
C LEU A 16 -46.53 -11.75 6.90
N LEU A 17 -47.39 -11.17 6.07
CA LEU A 17 -48.12 -9.92 6.28
C LEU A 17 -49.07 -10.02 7.48
N LEU A 18 -48.92 -9.12 8.46
CA LEU A 18 -50.07 -8.66 9.28
C LEU A 18 -50.19 -7.16 9.07
N ALA A 19 -51.27 -6.79 8.45
CA ALA A 19 -51.69 -5.41 8.33
C ALA A 19 -52.31 -4.96 9.66
N CYS A 20 -51.81 -3.84 10.22
CA CYS A 20 -52.56 -2.97 11.09
C CYS A 20 -52.32 -1.53 10.66
N SER A 21 -53.35 -0.92 10.17
CA SER A 21 -53.44 0.48 9.83
C SER A 21 -53.50 1.34 11.09
N THR A 22 -52.62 2.35 11.19
CA THR A 22 -52.94 3.69 11.73
C THR A 22 -51.77 4.64 11.54
N GLY A 23 -52.00 5.82 10.99
CA GLY A 23 -51.15 7.00 11.14
C GLY A 23 -50.04 7.14 10.08
N ALA A 24 -50.38 7.70 8.92
CA ALA A 24 -49.42 8.26 7.98
C ALA A 24 -48.76 9.51 8.63
N GLU A 25 -47.61 9.31 9.28
CA GLU A 25 -46.66 10.38 9.51
C GLU A 25 -45.65 10.29 8.36
N GLN A 26 -45.65 11.26 7.48
CA GLN A 26 -44.70 11.40 6.38
C GLN A 26 -43.31 11.55 7.01
N ALA A 27 -42.53 10.46 7.07
CA ALA A 27 -41.11 10.55 7.20
C ALA A 27 -40.58 11.20 5.93
N GLY A 28 -40.44 12.52 5.97
CA GLY A 28 -39.70 13.28 4.96
C GLY A 28 -38.31 12.66 4.84
N GLY A 29 -37.93 12.21 3.63
CA GLY A 29 -36.56 11.83 3.32
C GLY A 29 -35.68 13.01 3.64
N GLY A 30 -34.94 12.89 4.73
CA GLY A 30 -33.91 13.88 5.09
C GLY A 30 -32.91 13.99 3.96
N PRO A 31 -32.36 15.16 3.68
CA PRO A 31 -31.27 15.34 2.74
C PRO A 31 -30.17 14.36 3.12
N GLY A 32 -29.65 13.63 2.14
CA GLY A 32 -28.56 12.67 2.35
C GLY A 32 -27.50 13.30 3.26
N ALA A 33 -27.10 12.57 4.31
CA ALA A 33 -26.26 13.10 5.37
C ALA A 33 -25.05 13.81 4.76
N ALA A 34 -25.06 15.15 4.83
CA ALA A 34 -23.89 15.94 4.45
C ALA A 34 -22.71 15.45 5.27
N ALA A 35 -21.54 15.33 4.63
CA ALA A 35 -20.34 14.91 5.32
C ALA A 35 -20.13 15.85 6.52
N GLN A 36 -20.22 15.29 7.74
CA GLN A 36 -20.09 16.05 8.98
C GLN A 36 -18.63 16.50 9.17
N GLY A 37 -18.45 17.78 9.49
CA GLY A 37 -17.16 18.31 9.87
C GLY A 37 -16.79 17.92 11.33
N PRO A 38 -15.50 18.05 11.69
CA PRO A 38 -15.04 17.68 13.03
C PRO A 38 -15.77 18.37 14.19
N GLN A 39 -16.25 19.58 13.96
CA GLN A 39 -16.95 20.40 14.97
C GLN A 39 -18.47 20.21 14.96
N ASP A 40 -18.99 19.43 14.03
CA ASP A 40 -20.42 19.19 13.95
C ASP A 40 -20.91 18.35 15.15
N ALA A 41 -22.15 18.61 15.56
CA ALA A 41 -22.78 17.84 16.62
C ALA A 41 -23.07 16.41 16.14
N ALA A 42 -22.47 15.43 16.80
CA ALA A 42 -22.72 14.02 16.55
C ALA A 42 -23.85 13.46 17.42
N ALA A 43 -23.98 13.97 18.66
CA ALA A 43 -25.03 13.57 19.59
C ALA A 43 -25.31 14.67 20.64
N ARG A 44 -26.50 14.60 21.25
CA ARG A 44 -26.82 15.38 22.45
C ARG A 44 -27.20 14.43 23.59
N ILE A 45 -26.61 14.65 24.76
CA ILE A 45 -26.83 13.87 25.98
C ILE A 45 -27.22 14.86 27.08
N GLY A 46 -28.51 15.05 27.28
CA GLY A 46 -29.02 16.16 28.09
C GLY A 46 -28.61 17.51 27.46
N ASP A 47 -27.96 18.35 28.24
CA ASP A 47 -27.44 19.66 27.78
C ASP A 47 -26.07 19.59 27.11
N ARG A 48 -25.41 18.40 27.14
CA ARG A 48 -24.08 18.22 26.55
C ARG A 48 -24.19 17.83 25.06
N THR A 49 -23.49 18.57 24.22
CA THR A 49 -23.26 18.20 22.82
C THR A 49 -21.95 17.43 22.73
N VAL A 50 -22.00 16.28 22.04
CA VAL A 50 -20.81 15.50 21.65
C VAL A 50 -20.54 15.81 20.18
N THR A 51 -19.31 16.19 19.85
CA THR A 51 -18.89 16.48 18.48
C THR A 51 -18.35 15.24 17.77
N VAL A 52 -18.28 15.29 16.41
CA VAL A 52 -17.61 14.26 15.59
C VAL A 52 -16.15 14.10 16.03
N LYS A 53 -15.45 15.22 16.33
CA LYS A 53 -14.08 15.18 16.82
C LYS A 53 -13.93 14.39 18.12
N GLU A 54 -14.83 14.59 19.08
CA GLU A 54 -14.81 13.84 20.34
C GLU A 54 -15.02 12.33 20.12
N LEU A 55 -15.85 11.94 19.14
CA LEU A 55 -16.01 10.53 18.74
C LEU A 55 -14.74 9.98 18.12
N ASP A 56 -14.12 10.71 17.19
CA ASP A 56 -12.87 10.29 16.56
C ASP A 56 -11.72 10.18 17.56
N ASP A 57 -11.62 11.12 18.52
CA ASP A 57 -10.65 11.07 19.60
C ASP A 57 -10.88 9.85 20.51
N ARG A 58 -12.15 9.53 20.78
CA ARG A 58 -12.50 8.34 21.55
C ARG A 58 -12.23 7.04 20.79
N TRP A 59 -12.55 7.01 19.50
CA TRP A 59 -12.24 5.87 18.63
C TRP A 59 -10.73 5.62 18.55
N ARG A 60 -9.94 6.69 18.41
CA ARG A 60 -8.46 6.60 18.46
C ARG A 60 -7.92 5.97 19.74
N GLN A 61 -8.59 6.20 20.87
CA GLN A 61 -8.22 5.58 22.17
C GLN A 61 -8.62 4.10 22.23
N LEU A 62 -9.78 3.74 21.65
CA LEU A 62 -10.33 2.38 21.72
C LEU A 62 -9.70 1.45 20.68
N ASP A 63 -9.58 1.91 19.45
CA ASP A 63 -9.04 1.15 18.33
C ASP A 63 -8.35 2.09 17.32
N PRO A 64 -7.10 2.48 17.59
CA PRO A 64 -6.35 3.38 16.72
C PRO A 64 -6.09 2.77 15.34
N ALA A 65 -5.94 1.44 15.25
CA ALA A 65 -5.69 0.75 13.99
C ALA A 65 -6.90 0.83 13.05
N GLN A 66 -8.10 0.58 13.58
CA GLN A 66 -9.33 0.66 12.78
C GLN A 66 -9.60 2.09 12.31
N LEU A 67 -9.39 3.10 13.18
CA LEU A 67 -9.53 4.49 12.77
C LEU A 67 -8.55 4.86 11.65
N ALA A 68 -7.28 4.43 11.77
CA ALA A 68 -6.26 4.68 10.75
C ALA A 68 -6.65 4.05 9.41
N GLN A 69 -7.09 2.79 9.41
CA GLN A 69 -7.54 2.09 8.20
C GLN A 69 -8.76 2.77 7.56
N ALA A 70 -9.76 3.14 8.36
CA ALA A 70 -10.95 3.83 7.87
C ALA A 70 -10.62 5.19 7.24
N THR A 71 -9.75 5.96 7.89
CA THR A 71 -9.30 7.26 7.41
C THR A 71 -8.50 7.14 6.11
N GLN A 72 -7.60 6.16 6.02
CA GLN A 72 -6.85 5.87 4.80
C GLN A 72 -7.77 5.44 3.66
N ALA A 73 -8.70 4.53 3.91
CA ALA A 73 -9.66 4.06 2.90
C ALA A 73 -10.52 5.20 2.35
N LEU A 74 -10.97 6.13 3.22
CA LEU A 74 -11.71 7.31 2.79
C LEU A 74 -10.87 8.23 1.90
N TYR A 75 -9.61 8.46 2.28
CA TYR A 75 -8.67 9.24 1.47
C TYR A 75 -8.43 8.61 0.11
N ASP A 76 -8.14 7.31 0.07
CA ASP A 76 -7.86 6.57 -1.16
C ASP A 76 -9.08 6.57 -2.10
N GLY A 77 -10.28 6.38 -1.56
CA GLY A 77 -11.52 6.49 -2.32
C GLY A 77 -11.73 7.88 -2.93
N ARG A 78 -11.47 8.95 -2.16
CA ARG A 78 -11.54 10.33 -2.66
C ARG A 78 -10.47 10.61 -3.73
N ARG A 79 -9.26 10.10 -3.54
CA ARG A 79 -8.18 10.23 -4.56
C ARG A 79 -8.56 9.52 -5.85
N ALA A 80 -9.03 8.29 -5.79
CA ALA A 80 -9.47 7.54 -6.96
C ALA A 80 -10.61 8.26 -7.72
N ALA A 81 -11.61 8.77 -6.98
CA ALA A 81 -12.69 9.53 -7.58
C ALA A 81 -12.20 10.83 -8.23
N LEU A 82 -11.25 11.56 -7.59
CA LEU A 82 -10.65 12.76 -8.18
C LEU A 82 -9.89 12.43 -9.46
N GLU A 83 -9.12 11.34 -9.47
CA GLU A 83 -8.36 10.88 -10.64
C GLU A 83 -9.28 10.54 -11.82
N ASP A 84 -10.43 9.90 -11.54
CA ASP A 84 -11.45 9.60 -12.54
C ASP A 84 -12.11 10.87 -13.09
N LEU A 85 -12.51 11.80 -12.20
CA LEU A 85 -13.08 13.10 -12.60
C LEU A 85 -12.12 13.90 -13.48
N VAL A 86 -10.85 14.02 -13.06
CA VAL A 86 -9.84 14.74 -13.84
C VAL A 86 -9.64 14.08 -15.20
N SER A 87 -9.54 12.77 -15.26
CA SER A 87 -9.39 12.03 -16.50
C SER A 87 -10.58 12.24 -17.44
N THR A 88 -11.80 12.19 -16.90
CA THR A 88 -13.03 12.45 -17.64
C THR A 88 -13.05 13.87 -18.21
N MET A 89 -12.76 14.88 -17.40
CA MET A 89 -12.72 16.29 -17.83
C MET A 89 -11.68 16.52 -18.93
N LEU A 90 -10.50 15.94 -18.83
CA LEU A 90 -9.45 16.06 -19.85
C LEU A 90 -9.86 15.41 -21.18
N ILE A 91 -10.49 14.23 -21.12
CA ILE A 91 -11.01 13.53 -22.31
C ILE A 91 -12.12 14.34 -22.95
N GLU A 92 -13.09 14.85 -22.18
CA GLU A 92 -14.18 15.68 -22.68
C GLU A 92 -13.67 16.97 -23.36
N GLN A 93 -12.68 17.63 -22.73
CA GLN A 93 -12.05 18.83 -23.31
C GLN A 93 -11.36 18.51 -24.64
N ALA A 94 -10.61 17.41 -24.71
CA ALA A 94 -9.94 16.99 -25.94
C ALA A 94 -10.92 16.57 -27.04
N ALA A 95 -11.99 15.87 -26.69
CA ALA A 95 -13.06 15.47 -27.60
C ALA A 95 -13.79 16.69 -28.17
N LYS A 96 -14.14 17.68 -27.31
CA LYS A 96 -14.76 18.94 -27.72
C LYS A 96 -13.89 19.72 -28.73
N ALA A 97 -12.59 19.77 -28.51
CA ALA A 97 -11.63 20.43 -29.42
C ALA A 97 -11.59 19.78 -30.81
N ARG A 98 -12.00 18.50 -30.92
CA ARG A 98 -12.08 17.75 -32.19
C ARG A 98 -13.52 17.59 -32.74
N ASN A 99 -14.50 18.21 -32.12
CA ASN A 99 -15.93 18.10 -32.46
C ASN A 99 -16.45 16.64 -32.52
N VAL A 100 -16.02 15.82 -31.58
CA VAL A 100 -16.45 14.42 -31.41
C VAL A 100 -16.95 14.17 -29.98
N THR A 101 -17.59 13.03 -29.74
CA THR A 101 -17.94 12.62 -28.38
C THR A 101 -16.72 12.08 -27.63
N ALA A 102 -16.73 12.12 -26.29
CA ALA A 102 -15.69 11.54 -25.45
C ALA A 102 -15.45 10.05 -25.76
N ALA A 103 -16.51 9.29 -26.05
CA ALA A 103 -16.42 7.88 -26.43
C ALA A 103 -15.69 7.70 -27.77
N GLN A 104 -16.06 8.48 -28.80
CA GLN A 104 -15.42 8.45 -30.11
C GLN A 104 -13.93 8.86 -30.03
N TYR A 105 -13.64 9.91 -29.26
CA TYR A 105 -12.25 10.33 -29.01
C TYR A 105 -11.44 9.21 -28.35
N THR A 106 -11.96 8.65 -27.27
CA THR A 106 -11.26 7.60 -26.52
C THR A 106 -11.01 6.37 -27.38
N GLU A 107 -12.00 5.91 -28.14
CA GLU A 107 -11.85 4.72 -28.98
C GLU A 107 -10.84 4.95 -30.12
N ALA A 108 -10.87 6.11 -30.76
CA ALA A 108 -9.91 6.48 -31.81
C ALA A 108 -8.48 6.53 -31.28
N GLU A 109 -8.28 7.12 -30.07
CA GLU A 109 -6.97 7.25 -29.47
C GLU A 109 -6.42 5.91 -28.95
N ILE A 110 -7.29 5.03 -28.41
CA ILE A 110 -6.91 3.67 -28.02
C ILE A 110 -6.52 2.88 -29.28
N THR A 111 -7.33 2.89 -30.33
CA THR A 111 -7.03 2.17 -31.57
C THR A 111 -5.71 2.63 -32.20
N ARG A 112 -5.41 3.93 -32.14
CA ARG A 112 -4.16 4.49 -32.67
C ARG A 112 -2.91 3.99 -31.89
N ARG A 113 -3.03 3.78 -30.59
CA ARG A 113 -1.92 3.36 -29.70
C ARG A 113 -1.80 1.86 -29.55
N GLN A 114 -2.90 1.15 -29.67
CA GLN A 114 -2.95 -0.28 -29.40
C GLN A 114 -2.36 -1.09 -30.56
N ALA A 115 -1.23 -1.78 -30.32
CA ALA A 115 -0.74 -2.79 -31.25
C ALA A 115 -1.65 -4.04 -31.21
N PRO A 116 -1.92 -4.69 -32.36
CA PRO A 116 -2.71 -5.91 -32.39
C PRO A 116 -1.99 -7.04 -31.64
N VAL A 117 -2.78 -7.92 -30.99
CA VAL A 117 -2.25 -9.12 -30.32
C VAL A 117 -1.95 -10.16 -31.38
N THR A 118 -0.70 -10.60 -31.44
CA THR A 118 -0.23 -11.62 -32.38
C THR A 118 -0.29 -13.03 -31.76
N ASP A 119 -0.22 -14.07 -32.59
CA ASP A 119 -0.12 -15.44 -32.11
C ASP A 119 1.18 -15.71 -31.34
N SER A 120 2.24 -14.97 -31.68
CA SER A 120 3.50 -15.00 -30.93
C SER A 120 3.31 -14.47 -29.51
N ASP A 121 2.59 -13.35 -29.32
CA ASP A 121 2.27 -12.83 -27.97
C ASP A 121 1.52 -13.86 -27.13
N ILE A 122 0.58 -14.56 -27.76
CA ILE A 122 -0.22 -15.60 -27.10
C ILE A 122 0.66 -16.77 -26.68
N ALA A 123 1.54 -17.23 -27.56
CA ALA A 123 2.44 -18.34 -27.26
C ALA A 123 3.45 -17.99 -26.15
N VAL A 124 4.01 -16.78 -26.16
CA VAL A 124 4.92 -16.27 -25.12
C VAL A 124 4.17 -16.21 -23.78
N PHE A 125 2.99 -15.57 -23.76
CA PHE A 125 2.19 -15.47 -22.52
C PHE A 125 1.83 -16.85 -21.94
N TYR A 126 1.43 -17.78 -22.81
CA TYR A 126 1.11 -19.15 -22.38
C TYR A 126 2.34 -19.84 -21.78
N GLY A 127 3.51 -19.72 -22.42
CA GLY A 127 4.77 -20.29 -21.93
C GLY A 127 5.16 -19.80 -20.55
N GLU A 128 5.12 -18.48 -20.35
CA GLU A 128 5.47 -17.82 -19.08
C GLU A 128 4.48 -18.14 -17.94
N ASN A 129 3.22 -18.42 -18.29
CA ASN A 129 2.15 -18.64 -17.31
C ASN A 129 1.65 -20.10 -17.28
N ARG A 130 2.41 -21.05 -17.81
CA ARG A 130 1.99 -22.45 -18.01
C ARG A 130 1.51 -23.13 -16.72
N ALA A 131 2.16 -22.85 -15.59
CA ALA A 131 1.77 -23.39 -14.30
C ALA A 131 0.36 -22.96 -13.88
N GLN A 132 -0.07 -21.75 -14.27
CA GLN A 132 -1.38 -21.19 -13.95
C GLN A 132 -2.50 -21.69 -14.89
N MET A 133 -2.12 -22.29 -16.02
CA MET A 133 -3.06 -22.83 -17.02
C MET A 133 -3.66 -24.18 -16.64
N GLN A 134 -3.27 -24.75 -15.48
CA GLN A 134 -3.85 -25.99 -14.93
C GLN A 134 -3.81 -27.18 -15.93
N GLY A 135 -2.77 -27.27 -16.74
CA GLY A 135 -2.60 -28.35 -17.72
C GLY A 135 -3.44 -28.22 -19.00
N ARG A 136 -4.21 -27.13 -19.17
CA ARG A 136 -4.97 -26.92 -20.42
C ARG A 136 -4.02 -26.64 -21.57
N PRO A 137 -4.21 -27.29 -22.73
CA PRO A 137 -3.38 -27.05 -23.90
C PRO A 137 -3.60 -25.63 -24.48
N LEU A 138 -2.59 -25.14 -25.20
CA LEU A 138 -2.59 -23.79 -25.79
C LEU A 138 -3.84 -23.53 -26.65
N GLU A 139 -4.24 -24.51 -27.45
CA GLU A 139 -5.38 -24.40 -28.37
C GLU A 139 -6.69 -24.04 -27.67
N GLN A 140 -6.88 -24.50 -26.44
CA GLN A 140 -8.05 -24.20 -25.64
C GLN A 140 -7.97 -22.82 -24.95
N MET A 141 -6.77 -22.23 -24.89
CA MET A 141 -6.52 -20.98 -24.20
C MET A 141 -6.37 -19.77 -25.13
N VAL A 142 -6.20 -20.01 -26.45
CA VAL A 142 -5.92 -18.94 -27.44
C VAL A 142 -6.87 -17.78 -27.32
N GLU A 143 -8.17 -18.00 -27.39
CA GLU A 143 -9.17 -16.92 -27.38
C GLU A 143 -9.21 -16.18 -26.04
N LEU A 144 -9.06 -16.91 -24.93
CA LEU A 144 -9.03 -16.33 -23.59
C LEU A 144 -7.80 -15.44 -23.40
N ILE A 145 -6.62 -15.94 -23.83
CA ILE A 145 -5.36 -15.19 -23.75
C ILE A 145 -5.41 -13.97 -24.69
N ARG A 146 -5.90 -14.15 -25.91
CA ARG A 146 -6.06 -13.04 -26.88
C ARG A 146 -6.93 -11.93 -26.30
N LYS A 147 -8.09 -12.29 -25.75
CA LYS A 147 -8.97 -11.33 -25.10
C LYS A 147 -8.27 -10.63 -23.93
N TYR A 148 -7.63 -11.38 -23.04
CA TYR A 148 -6.90 -10.84 -21.90
C TYR A 148 -5.81 -9.84 -22.35
N LEU A 149 -4.94 -10.23 -23.30
CA LEU A 149 -3.88 -9.36 -23.80
C LEU A 149 -4.43 -8.12 -24.53
N THR A 150 -5.54 -8.28 -25.28
CA THR A 150 -6.22 -7.15 -25.91
C THR A 150 -6.74 -6.17 -24.87
N ASP A 151 -7.42 -6.65 -23.84
CA ASP A 151 -7.94 -5.81 -22.76
C ASP A 151 -6.80 -5.10 -22.00
N GLN A 152 -5.67 -5.78 -21.73
CA GLN A 152 -4.49 -5.19 -21.12
C GLN A 152 -3.88 -4.07 -21.99
N ARG A 153 -3.73 -4.32 -23.32
CA ARG A 153 -3.22 -3.30 -24.26
C ARG A 153 -4.16 -2.08 -24.37
N ARG A 154 -5.47 -2.30 -24.31
CA ARG A 154 -6.45 -1.20 -24.27
C ARG A 154 -6.32 -0.35 -23.00
N LEU A 155 -6.15 -0.99 -21.85
CA LEU A 155 -5.92 -0.29 -20.58
C LEU A 155 -4.62 0.52 -20.62
N ALA A 156 -3.54 -0.05 -21.14
CA ALA A 156 -2.25 0.64 -21.29
C ALA A 156 -2.39 1.84 -22.23
N ALA A 157 -2.98 1.65 -23.42
CA ALA A 157 -3.20 2.72 -24.40
C ALA A 157 -4.07 3.86 -23.85
N ARG A 158 -5.10 3.52 -23.05
CA ARG A 158 -5.92 4.52 -22.33
C ARG A 158 -5.10 5.27 -21.28
N GLY A 159 -4.24 4.57 -20.55
CA GLY A 159 -3.34 5.17 -19.56
C GLY A 159 -2.37 6.17 -20.18
N GLU A 160 -1.73 5.79 -21.30
CA GLU A 160 -0.84 6.66 -22.06
C GLU A 160 -1.56 7.91 -22.59
N MET A 161 -2.76 7.74 -23.14
CA MET A 161 -3.59 8.86 -23.59
C MET A 161 -3.87 9.85 -22.44
N ILE A 162 -4.28 9.34 -21.26
CA ILE A 162 -4.57 10.20 -20.10
C ILE A 162 -3.28 10.89 -19.62
N ALA A 163 -2.15 10.20 -19.61
CA ALA A 163 -0.86 10.78 -19.22
C ALA A 163 -0.44 11.93 -20.14
N GLU A 164 -0.60 11.77 -21.47
CA GLU A 164 -0.36 12.84 -22.43
C GLU A 164 -1.30 14.02 -22.24
N LEU A 165 -2.60 13.78 -22.03
CA LEU A 165 -3.59 14.83 -21.76
C LEU A 165 -3.28 15.60 -20.47
N ARG A 166 -2.81 14.91 -19.44
CA ARG A 166 -2.37 15.54 -18.18
C ARG A 166 -1.16 16.41 -18.36
N LYS A 167 -0.18 15.95 -19.15
CA LYS A 167 1.04 16.71 -19.44
C LYS A 167 0.74 17.98 -20.23
N ALA A 168 -0.25 17.95 -21.13
CA ALA A 168 -0.64 19.08 -21.96
C ALA A 168 -1.68 20.00 -21.28
N GLY A 169 -2.40 19.48 -20.28
CA GLY A 169 -3.49 20.16 -19.60
C GLY A 169 -3.06 21.06 -18.43
N PRO A 170 -4.03 21.66 -17.74
CA PRO A 170 -3.74 22.47 -16.57
C PRO A 170 -3.21 21.63 -15.42
N ALA A 171 -2.34 22.22 -14.59
CA ALA A 171 -1.83 21.56 -13.39
C ALA A 171 -2.96 21.24 -12.41
N VAL A 172 -3.06 20.00 -11.99
CA VAL A 172 -4.03 19.55 -10.98
C VAL A 172 -3.43 19.72 -9.59
N ARG A 173 -4.05 20.59 -8.77
CA ARG A 173 -3.68 20.78 -7.38
C ARG A 173 -4.69 20.10 -6.47
N VAL A 174 -4.24 19.10 -5.72
CA VAL A 174 -5.06 18.45 -4.68
C VAL A 174 -5.11 19.34 -3.45
N LEU A 175 -6.32 19.61 -2.94
CA LEU A 175 -6.54 20.55 -1.84
C LEU A 175 -6.95 19.87 -0.53
N PHE A 176 -7.15 18.56 -0.51
CA PHE A 176 -7.38 17.80 0.71
C PHE A 176 -6.13 17.04 1.12
N ASP A 177 -5.83 17.07 2.42
CA ASP A 177 -4.63 16.47 2.95
C ASP A 177 -4.73 14.94 3.02
N ALA A 178 -3.60 14.27 2.77
CA ALA A 178 -3.46 12.86 3.06
C ALA A 178 -3.45 12.63 4.59
N PRO A 179 -4.08 11.55 5.07
CA PRO A 179 -3.97 11.18 6.47
C PRO A 179 -2.51 10.92 6.84
N ARG A 180 -2.12 11.36 8.03
CA ARG A 180 -0.78 11.18 8.54
C ARG A 180 -0.84 10.53 9.91
N GLN A 181 0.01 9.56 10.10
CA GLN A 181 0.20 8.89 11.38
C GLN A 181 1.55 9.29 11.94
N GLU A 182 1.61 9.52 13.23
CA GLU A 182 2.87 9.75 13.92
C GLU A 182 3.56 8.41 14.15
N VAL A 183 4.70 8.22 13.52
CA VAL A 183 5.52 7.02 13.64
C VAL A 183 6.80 7.37 14.38
N ALA A 184 6.92 6.90 15.61
CA ALA A 184 8.09 7.17 16.42
C ALA A 184 9.35 6.50 15.85
N VAL A 185 10.43 7.26 15.74
CA VAL A 185 11.77 6.80 15.37
C VAL A 185 12.66 6.85 16.59
N ALA A 186 13.15 5.70 17.04
CA ALA A 186 14.11 5.63 18.12
C ALA A 186 15.53 5.99 17.63
N ALA A 187 16.36 6.50 18.53
CA ALA A 187 17.72 6.89 18.20
C ALA A 187 18.59 5.71 17.70
N ASP A 188 18.20 4.49 18.09
CA ASP A 188 18.88 3.25 17.75
C ASP A 188 18.18 2.46 16.62
N ASP A 189 17.19 3.04 15.93
CA ASP A 189 16.66 2.43 14.73
C ASP A 189 17.64 2.52 13.57
N PRO A 190 17.86 1.42 12.83
CA PRO A 190 18.75 1.46 11.67
C PRO A 190 18.25 2.50 10.66
N SER A 191 19.13 3.38 10.21
CA SER A 191 18.75 4.39 9.22
C SER A 191 19.88 4.75 8.26
N ILE A 192 19.50 5.18 7.06
CA ILE A 192 20.38 5.73 6.02
C ILE A 192 19.88 7.14 5.70
N GLY A 193 20.80 8.08 5.54
CA GLY A 193 20.52 9.49 5.32
C GLY A 193 20.55 10.31 6.62
N PRO A 194 20.56 11.65 6.50
CA PRO A 194 20.72 12.52 7.65
C PRO A 194 19.48 12.53 8.55
N ALA A 195 19.68 12.66 9.86
CA ALA A 195 18.59 12.67 10.83
C ALA A 195 17.60 13.83 10.64
N ASN A 196 18.06 14.94 10.04
CA ASN A 196 17.28 16.13 9.73
C ASN A 196 16.81 16.20 8.28
N ALA A 197 16.78 15.07 7.56
CA ALA A 197 16.24 15.02 6.20
C ALA A 197 14.80 15.55 6.18
N ALA A 198 14.44 16.29 5.13
CA ALA A 198 13.11 16.85 4.95
C ALA A 198 12.01 15.79 4.83
N VAL A 199 12.36 14.60 4.31
CA VAL A 199 11.43 13.47 4.18
C VAL A 199 12.04 12.24 4.84
N THR A 200 11.27 11.65 5.75
CA THR A 200 11.61 10.37 6.39
C THR A 200 10.69 9.27 5.87
N LEU A 201 11.31 8.22 5.32
CA LEU A 201 10.64 6.98 4.95
C LEU A 201 10.89 5.96 6.07
N ILE A 202 9.84 5.47 6.71
CA ILE A 202 9.93 4.46 7.77
C ILE A 202 9.34 3.17 7.22
N GLU A 203 10.18 2.20 6.96
CA GLU A 203 9.79 0.89 6.44
C GLU A 203 9.56 -0.08 7.60
N PHE A 204 8.34 -0.60 7.71
CA PHE A 204 8.03 -1.78 8.51
C PHE A 204 8.21 -3.02 7.64
N SER A 205 9.15 -3.86 8.01
CA SER A 205 9.68 -4.90 7.15
C SER A 205 9.88 -6.23 7.89
N ASP A 206 9.93 -7.30 7.10
CA ASP A 206 10.07 -8.68 7.55
C ASP A 206 11.12 -9.39 6.70
N PHE A 207 12.18 -9.91 7.32
CA PHE A 207 13.28 -10.55 6.61
C PHE A 207 12.88 -11.81 5.82
N GLN A 208 11.78 -12.47 6.19
CA GLN A 208 11.29 -13.66 5.48
C GLN A 208 10.27 -13.31 4.39
N CYS A 209 9.77 -12.06 4.34
CA CYS A 209 8.79 -11.61 3.37
C CYS A 209 9.42 -11.38 1.97
N PRO A 210 8.97 -12.06 0.91
CA PRO A 210 9.51 -11.87 -0.44
C PRO A 210 9.20 -10.50 -1.02
N PHE A 211 8.12 -9.85 -0.57
CA PHE A 211 7.78 -8.49 -0.98
C PHE A 211 8.71 -7.45 -0.34
N CYS A 212 9.21 -7.70 0.88
CA CYS A 212 10.22 -6.85 1.52
C CYS A 212 11.54 -6.89 0.75
N GLN A 213 11.98 -8.08 0.31
CA GLN A 213 13.14 -8.18 -0.59
C GLN A 213 12.91 -7.41 -1.90
N ARG A 214 11.69 -7.48 -2.46
CA ARG A 214 11.37 -6.85 -3.75
C ARG A 214 11.39 -5.32 -3.71
N VAL A 215 11.09 -4.69 -2.58
CA VAL A 215 11.10 -3.22 -2.46
C VAL A 215 12.52 -2.65 -2.30
N GLU A 216 13.49 -3.45 -1.91
CA GLU A 216 14.87 -3.01 -1.66
C GLU A 216 15.52 -2.23 -2.80
N PRO A 217 15.46 -2.69 -4.07
CA PRO A 217 15.97 -1.91 -5.20
C PRO A 217 15.31 -0.53 -5.29
N THR A 218 13.98 -0.45 -5.11
CA THR A 218 13.23 0.82 -5.13
C THR A 218 13.71 1.77 -4.05
N LEU A 219 13.95 1.29 -2.82
CA LEU A 219 14.46 2.13 -1.73
C LEU A 219 15.89 2.62 -2.01
N LYS A 220 16.74 1.79 -2.64
CA LYS A 220 18.08 2.20 -3.09
C LYS A 220 18.00 3.27 -4.20
N GLU A 221 17.07 3.13 -5.14
CA GLU A 221 16.81 4.14 -6.18
C GLU A 221 16.31 5.47 -5.59
N ILE A 222 15.43 5.42 -4.59
CA ILE A 222 14.96 6.61 -3.86
C ILE A 222 16.15 7.32 -3.20
N GLN A 223 17.00 6.57 -2.48
CA GLN A 223 18.19 7.14 -1.84
C GLN A 223 19.14 7.77 -2.88
N ALA A 224 19.36 7.11 -4.01
CA ALA A 224 20.21 7.64 -5.09
C ALA A 224 19.61 8.91 -5.73
N LYS A 225 18.27 8.95 -5.94
CA LYS A 225 17.57 10.08 -6.56
C LYS A 225 17.50 11.32 -5.67
N TYR A 226 17.24 11.13 -4.38
CA TYR A 226 16.95 12.24 -3.46
C TYR A 226 18.12 12.61 -2.54
N GLY A 227 19.11 11.72 -2.37
CA GLY A 227 20.31 11.96 -1.55
C GLY A 227 19.97 12.34 -0.12
N ASP A 228 20.58 13.41 0.38
CA ASP A 228 20.43 13.89 1.76
C ASP A 228 19.06 14.51 2.07
N ARG A 229 18.18 14.63 1.08
CA ARG A 229 16.80 15.11 1.29
C ARG A 229 15.89 14.04 1.88
N VAL A 230 16.30 12.76 1.85
CA VAL A 230 15.55 11.65 2.39
C VAL A 230 16.35 10.89 3.45
N ARG A 231 15.63 10.38 4.44
CA ARG A 231 16.10 9.42 5.43
C ARG A 231 15.25 8.17 5.34
N ILE A 232 15.88 7.01 5.25
CA ILE A 232 15.20 5.70 5.29
C ILE A 232 15.49 5.07 6.65
N VAL A 233 14.44 4.66 7.35
CA VAL A 233 14.49 4.04 8.69
C VAL A 233 13.87 2.65 8.59
N TRP A 234 14.53 1.66 9.17
CA TRP A 234 14.03 0.29 9.30
C TRP A 234 13.28 0.10 10.62
N LYS A 235 12.15 -0.60 10.55
CA LYS A 235 11.40 -1.12 11.70
C LYS A 235 11.09 -2.60 11.50
N ASP A 236 11.33 -3.41 12.52
CA ASP A 236 10.99 -4.82 12.48
C ASP A 236 9.48 -5.02 12.56
N PHE A 237 8.92 -5.82 11.64
CA PHE A 237 7.52 -6.24 11.68
C PHE A 237 7.36 -7.68 11.18
N PRO A 238 7.91 -8.67 11.92
CA PRO A 238 7.88 -10.08 11.52
C PRO A 238 6.45 -10.64 11.57
N LEU A 239 5.95 -11.14 10.44
CA LEU A 239 4.61 -11.74 10.30
C LEU A 239 4.64 -13.21 10.72
N VAL A 240 4.84 -13.47 12.01
CA VAL A 240 5.12 -14.80 12.59
C VAL A 240 4.09 -15.88 12.24
N GLN A 241 2.84 -15.51 11.92
CA GLN A 241 1.77 -16.44 11.55
C GLN A 241 2.03 -17.11 10.19
N ILE A 242 2.76 -16.47 9.29
CA ILE A 242 3.07 -16.95 7.93
C ILE A 242 4.58 -17.04 7.67
N HIS A 243 5.41 -16.42 8.50
CA HIS A 243 6.87 -16.36 8.40
C HIS A 243 7.51 -16.82 9.72
N PRO A 244 7.62 -18.13 9.97
CA PRO A 244 8.00 -18.67 11.28
C PRO A 244 9.43 -18.32 11.73
N GLN A 245 10.33 -17.94 10.80
CA GLN A 245 11.72 -17.59 11.10
C GLN A 245 11.94 -16.07 11.20
N ALA A 246 10.93 -15.26 10.89
CA ALA A 246 11.05 -13.81 10.79
C ALA A 246 11.38 -13.13 12.13
N PHE A 247 10.87 -13.67 13.24
CA PHE A 247 11.11 -13.09 14.57
C PHE A 247 12.58 -13.24 14.99
N ASP A 248 13.15 -14.43 14.79
CA ASP A 248 14.59 -14.66 15.09
C ASP A 248 15.48 -13.90 14.14
N ALA A 249 15.11 -13.79 12.86
CA ALA A 249 15.83 -12.97 11.88
C ALA A 249 15.83 -11.48 12.27
N ALA A 250 14.72 -10.94 12.80
CA ALA A 250 14.63 -9.58 13.32
C ALA A 250 15.54 -9.37 14.54
N GLN A 251 15.58 -10.33 15.48
CA GLN A 251 16.52 -10.29 16.60
C GLN A 251 17.98 -10.31 16.12
N ALA A 252 18.28 -11.18 15.14
CA ALA A 252 19.62 -11.29 14.54
C ALA A 252 20.03 -9.97 13.86
N GLY A 253 19.13 -9.30 13.15
CA GLY A 253 19.36 -7.96 12.59
C GLY A 253 19.75 -6.94 13.65
N ASN A 254 19.05 -6.94 14.79
CA ASN A 254 19.39 -6.07 15.93
C ASN A 254 20.74 -6.43 16.58
N CYS A 255 21.11 -7.71 16.64
CA CYS A 255 22.45 -8.13 17.10
C CYS A 255 23.57 -7.64 16.14
N ALA A 256 23.32 -7.66 14.84
CA ALA A 256 24.23 -7.12 13.83
C ALA A 256 24.35 -5.58 13.94
N ARG A 257 23.22 -4.90 14.23
CA ARG A 257 23.18 -3.45 14.47
C ARG A 257 24.09 -3.03 15.63
N GLU A 258 24.12 -3.76 16.73
CA GLU A 258 25.02 -3.46 17.87
C GLU A 258 26.49 -3.46 17.47
N GLN A 259 26.85 -4.19 16.43
CA GLN A 259 28.20 -4.22 15.88
C GLN A 259 28.38 -3.28 14.67
N GLY A 260 27.41 -2.40 14.41
CA GLY A 260 27.46 -1.40 13.33
C GLY A 260 27.32 -1.96 11.92
N LYS A 261 26.82 -3.21 11.78
CA LYS A 261 26.74 -3.92 10.48
C LYS A 261 25.34 -4.38 10.12
N PHE A 262 24.33 -3.57 10.48
CA PHE A 262 22.94 -3.90 10.19
C PHE A 262 22.68 -4.07 8.69
N TRP A 263 23.15 -3.13 7.87
CA TRP A 263 22.80 -3.07 6.44
C TRP A 263 23.46 -4.21 5.66
N GLU A 264 24.71 -4.51 5.93
CA GLU A 264 25.43 -5.65 5.32
C GLU A 264 24.79 -6.98 5.71
N TYR A 265 24.36 -7.09 6.97
CA TYR A 265 23.68 -8.27 7.47
C TYR A 265 22.26 -8.40 6.88
N LYS A 266 21.50 -7.31 6.79
CA LYS A 266 20.20 -7.24 6.14
C LYS A 266 20.27 -7.75 4.70
N ASP A 267 21.22 -7.24 3.90
CA ASP A 267 21.38 -7.67 2.51
C ASP A 267 21.63 -9.19 2.41
N ARG A 268 22.37 -9.78 3.36
CA ARG A 268 22.58 -11.23 3.42
C ARG A 268 21.32 -12.01 3.77
N LEU A 269 20.52 -11.52 4.71
CA LEU A 269 19.26 -12.18 5.07
C LEU A 269 18.31 -12.19 3.89
N PHE A 270 18.14 -11.08 3.18
CA PHE A 270 17.31 -11.01 2.00
C PHE A 270 17.83 -11.88 0.84
N ALA A 271 19.15 -12.01 0.69
CA ALA A 271 19.72 -12.92 -0.30
C ALA A 271 19.48 -14.41 0.02
N ASN A 272 19.08 -14.75 1.25
CA ASN A 272 18.96 -16.13 1.74
C ASN A 272 17.65 -16.39 2.50
N GLN A 273 16.55 -15.77 2.08
CA GLN A 273 15.25 -15.82 2.78
C GLN A 273 14.70 -17.23 3.04
N ALA A 274 15.11 -18.21 2.25
CA ALA A 274 14.68 -19.60 2.42
C ALA A 274 15.34 -20.30 3.62
N ALA A 275 16.38 -19.72 4.21
CA ALA A 275 17.18 -20.34 5.27
C ALA A 275 17.53 -19.30 6.35
N LEU A 276 16.58 -18.98 7.23
CA LEU A 276 16.71 -18.03 8.33
C LEU A 276 16.63 -18.68 9.72
N GLN A 277 16.87 -19.99 9.82
CA GLN A 277 16.96 -20.68 11.10
C GLN A 277 18.25 -20.27 11.87
N PRO A 278 18.29 -20.41 13.20
CA PRO A 278 19.35 -19.86 14.05
C PRO A 278 20.79 -20.17 13.61
N ASP A 279 21.05 -21.40 13.16
CA ASP A 279 22.38 -21.79 12.69
C ASP A 279 22.80 -21.06 11.41
N ALA A 280 21.87 -20.86 10.47
CA ALA A 280 22.12 -20.08 9.26
C ALA A 280 22.35 -18.59 9.59
N LEU A 281 21.56 -18.01 10.51
CA LEU A 281 21.73 -16.63 10.97
C LEU A 281 23.14 -16.39 11.54
N LYS A 282 23.67 -17.34 12.33
CA LYS A 282 25.03 -17.29 12.87
C LYS A 282 26.10 -17.39 11.77
N GLN A 283 25.88 -18.22 10.76
CA GLN A 283 26.79 -18.32 9.60
C GLN A 283 26.81 -17.02 8.79
N TYR A 284 25.64 -16.40 8.56
CA TYR A 284 25.55 -15.12 7.86
C TYR A 284 26.23 -14.00 8.63
N ALA A 285 26.18 -14.00 9.96
CA ALA A 285 26.88 -13.05 10.79
C ALA A 285 28.40 -13.15 10.60
N THR A 286 28.94 -14.36 10.63
CA THR A 286 30.38 -14.60 10.36
C THR A 286 30.75 -14.15 8.96
N ALA A 287 29.94 -14.47 7.95
CA ALA A 287 30.17 -14.08 6.57
C ALA A 287 30.01 -12.56 6.32
N ALA A 288 29.30 -11.84 7.18
CA ALA A 288 29.21 -10.38 7.19
C ALA A 288 30.40 -9.73 7.97
N GLY A 289 31.31 -10.54 8.52
CA GLY A 289 32.45 -10.07 9.29
C GLY A 289 32.08 -9.53 10.68
N LEU A 290 31.00 -10.04 11.27
CA LEU A 290 30.64 -9.79 12.66
C LEU A 290 31.47 -10.65 13.61
N ASN A 291 31.68 -10.19 14.84
CA ASN A 291 32.24 -11.03 15.88
C ASN A 291 31.26 -12.14 16.24
N ALA A 292 31.57 -13.38 15.87
CA ALA A 292 30.68 -14.52 16.03
C ALA A 292 30.32 -14.81 17.48
N GLN A 293 31.27 -14.69 18.42
CA GLN A 293 31.02 -14.94 19.84
C GLN A 293 29.99 -13.94 20.40
N THR A 294 30.19 -12.65 20.15
CA THR A 294 29.30 -11.59 20.61
C THR A 294 27.92 -11.73 19.96
N PHE A 295 27.88 -12.01 18.64
CA PHE A 295 26.64 -12.18 17.91
C PHE A 295 25.83 -13.39 18.40
N ASN A 296 26.49 -14.56 18.57
CA ASN A 296 25.84 -15.77 19.02
C ASN A 296 25.28 -15.60 20.45
N ALA A 297 26.05 -15.01 21.35
CA ALA A 297 25.59 -14.73 22.71
C ALA A 297 24.37 -13.78 22.71
N CYS A 298 24.37 -12.77 21.84
CA CYS A 298 23.24 -11.84 21.68
C CYS A 298 21.99 -12.57 21.19
N LEU A 299 22.11 -13.36 20.12
CA LEU A 299 20.98 -14.07 19.53
C LEU A 299 20.44 -15.16 20.48
N ASP A 300 21.32 -16.00 21.04
CA ASP A 300 20.94 -17.12 21.92
C ASP A 300 20.27 -16.66 23.23
N SER A 301 20.63 -15.45 23.70
CA SER A 301 20.00 -14.88 24.90
C SER A 301 18.62 -14.26 24.63
N GLY A 302 18.18 -14.12 23.39
CA GLY A 302 16.94 -13.42 23.05
C GLY A 302 16.96 -11.93 23.40
N LYS A 303 18.15 -11.31 23.49
CA LYS A 303 18.36 -9.92 23.95
C LYS A 303 17.41 -8.91 23.33
N PHE A 304 17.12 -9.06 22.03
CA PHE A 304 16.28 -8.12 21.29
C PHE A 304 14.83 -8.56 21.10
N ALA A 305 14.41 -9.70 21.69
CA ALA A 305 13.00 -10.12 21.63
C ALA A 305 12.02 -9.03 22.13
N PRO A 306 12.28 -8.33 23.26
CA PRO A 306 11.40 -7.25 23.70
C PRO A 306 11.34 -6.06 22.72
N LYS A 307 12.46 -5.72 22.07
CA LYS A 307 12.49 -4.64 21.07
C LYS A 307 11.68 -5.00 19.82
N VAL A 308 11.85 -6.21 19.32
CA VAL A 308 11.08 -6.72 18.17
C VAL A 308 9.60 -6.75 18.49
N GLN A 309 9.21 -7.23 19.69
CA GLN A 309 7.82 -7.23 20.13
C GLN A 309 7.24 -5.82 20.23
N ALA A 310 7.99 -4.88 20.81
CA ALA A 310 7.56 -3.48 20.89
C ALA A 310 7.34 -2.84 19.51
N ALA A 311 8.17 -3.20 18.51
CA ALA A 311 8.01 -2.74 17.13
C ALA A 311 6.78 -3.36 16.48
N LEU A 312 6.50 -4.65 16.71
CA LEU A 312 5.25 -5.32 16.29
C LEU A 312 4.02 -4.64 16.88
N ASP A 313 4.02 -4.39 18.19
CA ASP A 313 2.90 -3.74 18.87
C ASP A 313 2.68 -2.31 18.35
N ALA A 314 3.78 -1.57 18.07
CA ALA A 314 3.70 -0.24 17.50
C ALA A 314 3.10 -0.26 16.08
N GLY A 315 3.56 -1.18 15.22
CA GLY A 315 3.01 -1.35 13.88
C GLY A 315 1.55 -1.79 13.90
N GLY A 316 1.18 -2.68 14.83
CA GLY A 316 -0.22 -3.08 15.05
C GLY A 316 -1.12 -1.88 15.37
N ARG A 317 -0.69 -0.98 16.27
CA ARG A 317 -1.44 0.25 16.58
C ARG A 317 -1.56 1.23 15.41
N LEU A 318 -0.61 1.18 14.46
CA LEU A 318 -0.67 1.94 13.21
C LEU A 318 -1.56 1.29 12.14
N GLY A 319 -2.15 0.13 12.43
CA GLY A 319 -3.03 -0.60 11.50
C GLY A 319 -2.28 -1.32 10.40
N ILE A 320 -1.00 -1.60 10.57
CA ILE A 320 -0.20 -2.35 9.58
C ILE A 320 -0.72 -3.80 9.55
N ALA A 321 -1.15 -4.23 8.35
CA ALA A 321 -1.65 -5.58 8.11
C ALA A 321 -0.74 -6.42 7.21
N SER A 322 0.27 -5.81 6.57
CA SER A 322 1.18 -6.48 5.64
C SER A 322 2.54 -5.79 5.57
N THR A 323 3.54 -6.53 5.10
CA THR A 323 4.89 -5.99 4.85
C THR A 323 5.25 -6.13 3.36
N PRO A 324 6.06 -5.21 2.84
CA PRO A 324 6.50 -3.98 3.49
C PRO A 324 5.35 -2.96 3.60
N THR A 325 5.36 -2.12 4.65
CA THR A 325 4.57 -0.90 4.70
C THR A 325 5.52 0.26 4.98
N VAL A 326 5.52 1.26 4.13
CA VAL A 326 6.40 2.43 4.23
C VAL A 326 5.60 3.67 4.58
N PHE A 327 5.99 4.35 5.66
CA PHE A 327 5.42 5.66 6.02
C PHE A 327 6.33 6.77 5.52
N ILE A 328 5.83 7.62 4.65
CA ILE A 328 6.54 8.77 4.07
C ILE A 328 6.03 10.03 4.78
N ASN A 329 6.79 10.56 5.73
CA ASN A 329 6.33 11.62 6.64
C ASN A 329 4.93 11.36 7.22
N GLY A 330 4.70 10.10 7.65
CA GLY A 330 3.44 9.64 8.23
C GLY A 330 2.36 9.20 7.24
N ARG A 331 2.56 9.33 5.94
CA ARG A 331 1.64 8.83 4.89
C ARG A 331 1.96 7.37 4.58
N ALA A 332 1.01 6.47 4.83
CA ALA A 332 1.21 5.04 4.62
C ALA A 332 1.17 4.66 3.14
N LEU A 333 2.13 3.84 2.72
CA LEU A 333 2.17 3.19 1.41
C LEU A 333 2.44 1.70 1.62
N ALA A 334 1.44 0.86 1.39
CA ALA A 334 1.52 -0.56 1.64
C ALA A 334 2.00 -1.35 0.40
N GLY A 335 2.74 -2.43 0.66
CA GLY A 335 3.24 -3.36 -0.35
C GLY A 335 4.51 -2.90 -1.06
N ALA A 336 5.11 -3.81 -1.84
CA ALA A 336 6.29 -3.53 -2.65
C ALA A 336 5.89 -2.71 -3.88
N GLN A 337 5.72 -1.42 -3.69
CA GLN A 337 5.35 -0.49 -4.76
C GLN A 337 6.56 -0.13 -5.64
N PRO A 338 6.35 0.18 -6.93
CA PRO A 338 7.39 0.68 -7.81
C PRO A 338 7.75 2.14 -7.49
N LEU A 339 8.90 2.62 -7.99
CA LEU A 339 9.42 3.97 -7.74
C LEU A 339 8.40 5.08 -8.06
N GLU A 340 7.61 4.89 -9.12
CA GLU A 340 6.59 5.83 -9.59
C GLU A 340 5.48 6.09 -8.56
N ALA A 341 5.25 5.17 -7.63
CA ALA A 341 4.30 5.36 -6.54
C ALA A 341 4.89 6.18 -5.38
N PHE A 342 6.19 6.11 -5.16
CA PHE A 342 6.89 6.87 -4.11
C PHE A 342 7.16 8.31 -4.52
N VAL A 343 7.61 8.53 -5.76
CA VAL A 343 8.08 9.83 -6.25
C VAL A 343 7.07 10.96 -6.03
N PRO A 344 5.79 10.84 -6.41
CA PRO A 344 4.82 11.92 -6.18
C PRO A 344 4.64 12.26 -4.71
N ILE A 345 4.66 11.25 -3.83
CA ILE A 345 4.50 11.45 -2.39
C ILE A 345 5.72 12.18 -1.82
N ILE A 346 6.93 11.74 -2.18
CA ILE A 346 8.18 12.36 -1.72
C ILE A 346 8.27 13.80 -2.23
N ASP A 347 7.94 14.05 -3.49
CA ASP A 347 8.00 15.40 -4.08
C ASP A 347 6.98 16.35 -3.42
N GLU A 348 5.76 15.87 -3.12
CA GLU A 348 4.76 16.64 -2.34
C GLU A 348 5.27 16.97 -0.93
N GLU A 349 5.91 16.00 -0.24
CA GLU A 349 6.47 16.23 1.10
C GLU A 349 7.67 17.19 1.09
N LEU A 350 8.54 17.10 0.09
CA LEU A 350 9.64 18.05 -0.11
C LEU A 350 9.12 19.47 -0.37
N ALA A 351 8.10 19.61 -1.23
CA ALA A 351 7.47 20.89 -1.50
C ALA A 351 6.79 21.49 -0.26
N ARG A 352 6.27 20.65 0.62
CA ARG A 352 5.68 21.05 1.90
C ARG A 352 6.73 21.52 2.90
N ALA A 353 7.86 20.84 2.99
CA ALA A 353 8.96 21.17 3.89
C ALA A 353 9.68 22.48 3.50
N GLY A 354 9.65 22.84 2.21
CA GLY A 354 10.23 24.09 1.70
C GLY A 354 9.33 25.33 1.82
N ARG A 355 8.13 25.19 2.42
CA ARG A 355 7.19 26.30 2.69
C ARG A 355 7.30 26.72 4.14
#